data_1d29c1b98b20b33f72aea633f42b5d03
#
_entry.id   1d29c1b98b20b33f72aea633f42b5d03
#
_cell.length_a   1.000
_cell.length_b   1.000
_cell.length_c   1.000
_cell.angle_alpha   90.00
_cell.angle_beta   90.00
_cell.angle_gamma   90.00
#
_symmetry.space_group_name_H-M   'P 1'
#
loop_
_entity.id
_entity.type
_entity.pdbx_description
1 polymer ?
#
loop_
_entity_poly.entity_id
_entity_poly.type
_entity_poly.pdbx_seq_one_letter_code
_entity_poly.pdbx_strand_id
1 'polypeptide(L)'
;VEWPLSNPDRFTRLGIEPPSGVLLYGPPGTGKTLMAKAVANETNANFISVRGPQLLSKWVGESEKAIRQTFRKARQVSPTVIFFDELDSLAPSRGGEVGSNVSERVVNQLLTELDGLEDMKNVMVIGATNRPDMIDPALIRSGRFDRLVMVGQPDVEGRERILGIHTDDTPLAADVSLREIAEITDGYVGSDLESIAREAAIHALRDDTEAETVEMRHFRSALDSVRPTITDDILDYYDRMAEEFESGGTDTGRDRAGGRIGFQ
;
A
#
# COMPACT_ATOMS: atom_id res chain seq x y z
N VAL A 1 -8.82 9.18 4.90
CA VAL A 1 -7.78 9.68 3.99
C VAL A 1 -8.27 10.88 3.18
N GLU A 2 -9.48 10.85 2.63
CA GLU A 2 -10.05 11.91 1.78
C GLU A 2 -10.31 13.24 2.51
N TRP A 3 -10.83 13.17 3.74
CA TRP A 3 -11.29 14.35 4.49
C TRP A 3 -10.22 15.42 4.71
N PRO A 4 -8.95 15.09 5.03
CA PRO A 4 -7.91 16.09 5.19
C PRO A 4 -7.64 16.89 3.92
N LEU A 5 -7.71 16.27 2.75
CA LEU A 5 -7.51 16.92 1.47
C LEU A 5 -8.74 17.70 0.99
N SER A 6 -9.95 17.14 1.21
CA SER A 6 -11.20 17.73 0.74
C SER A 6 -11.73 18.84 1.66
N ASN A 7 -11.45 18.78 2.96
CA ASN A 7 -12.01 19.69 3.97
C ASN A 7 -11.00 20.10 5.06
N PRO A 8 -9.85 20.68 4.72
CA PRO A 8 -8.80 21.03 5.70
C PRO A 8 -9.30 22.02 6.78
N ASP A 9 -10.20 22.94 6.42
CA ASP A 9 -10.74 23.94 7.35
C ASP A 9 -11.54 23.34 8.52
N ARG A 10 -12.11 22.13 8.35
CA ARG A 10 -12.84 21.46 9.44
C ARG A 10 -11.89 21.00 10.53
N PHE A 11 -10.69 20.56 10.18
CA PHE A 11 -9.66 20.16 11.13
C PHE A 11 -9.12 21.38 11.89
N THR A 12 -8.76 22.42 11.16
CA THR A 12 -8.26 23.69 11.75
C THR A 12 -9.28 24.29 12.73
N ARG A 13 -10.58 24.25 12.40
CA ARG A 13 -11.65 24.78 13.27
C ARG A 13 -11.77 24.03 14.60
N LEU A 14 -11.44 22.74 14.63
CA LEU A 14 -11.48 21.91 15.82
C LEU A 14 -10.13 21.85 16.56
N GLY A 15 -9.10 22.56 16.05
CA GLY A 15 -7.74 22.50 16.58
C GLY A 15 -7.08 21.13 16.44
N ILE A 16 -7.52 20.34 15.43
CA ILE A 16 -6.98 19.01 15.16
C ILE A 16 -6.07 19.11 13.93
N GLU A 17 -4.87 18.59 14.05
CA GLU A 17 -3.97 18.44 12.90
C GLU A 17 -4.41 17.26 12.04
N PRO A 18 -4.57 17.46 10.71
CA PRO A 18 -4.86 16.34 9.81
C PRO A 18 -3.66 15.39 9.76
N PRO A 19 -3.89 14.08 9.57
CA PRO A 19 -2.80 13.14 9.41
C PRO A 19 -1.93 13.53 8.20
N SER A 20 -0.61 13.58 8.42
CA SER A 20 0.37 14.00 7.42
C SER A 20 0.70 12.88 6.45
N GLY A 21 0.65 11.64 6.89
CA GLY A 21 1.00 10.47 6.10
C GLY A 21 0.19 9.21 6.44
N VAL A 22 0.02 8.36 5.43
CA VAL A 22 -0.64 7.06 5.54
C VAL A 22 0.29 5.98 4.99
N LEU A 23 0.54 4.93 5.74
CA LEU A 23 1.26 3.75 5.27
C LEU A 23 0.26 2.63 4.96
N LEU A 24 0.19 2.23 3.69
CA LEU A 24 -0.53 1.05 3.24
C LEU A 24 0.41 -0.15 3.32
N TYR A 25 0.04 -1.18 4.07
CA TYR A 25 0.84 -2.40 4.14
C TYR A 25 -0.04 -3.62 3.91
N GLY A 26 0.56 -4.72 3.50
CA GLY A 26 -0.17 -5.96 3.23
C GLY A 26 0.45 -6.78 2.11
N PRO A 27 -0.12 -7.94 1.77
CA PRO A 27 0.40 -8.85 0.75
C PRO A 27 0.54 -8.18 -0.62
N PRO A 28 1.47 -8.64 -1.46
CA PRO A 28 1.55 -8.14 -2.84
C PRO A 28 0.25 -8.42 -3.61
N GLY A 29 -0.05 -7.61 -4.62
CA GLY A 29 -1.23 -7.81 -5.47
C GLY A 29 -2.58 -7.41 -4.86
N THR A 30 -2.63 -6.89 -3.62
CA THR A 30 -3.87 -6.48 -2.95
C THR A 30 -4.40 -5.10 -3.38
N GLY A 31 -3.72 -4.41 -4.29
CA GLY A 31 -4.21 -3.15 -4.87
C GLY A 31 -3.79 -1.87 -4.13
N LYS A 32 -2.75 -1.89 -3.28
CA LYS A 32 -2.25 -0.71 -2.54
C LYS A 32 -2.00 0.51 -3.43
N THR A 33 -1.35 0.31 -4.57
CA THR A 33 -1.09 1.37 -5.57
C THR A 33 -2.38 1.90 -6.20
N LEU A 34 -3.36 1.02 -6.46
CA LEU A 34 -4.67 1.41 -6.99
C LEU A 34 -5.46 2.24 -5.96
N MET A 35 -5.44 1.84 -4.69
CA MET A 35 -6.06 2.58 -3.60
C MET A 35 -5.50 4.00 -3.48
N ALA A 36 -4.17 4.17 -3.56
CA ALA A 36 -3.56 5.50 -3.51
C ALA A 36 -3.98 6.38 -4.70
N LYS A 37 -4.08 5.80 -5.91
CA LYS A 37 -4.59 6.51 -7.09
C LYS A 37 -6.06 6.87 -6.95
N ALA A 38 -6.89 5.98 -6.41
CA ALA A 38 -8.30 6.24 -6.17
C ALA A 38 -8.49 7.42 -5.21
N VAL A 39 -7.73 7.48 -4.12
CA VAL A 39 -7.75 8.61 -3.18
C VAL A 39 -7.41 9.94 -3.87
N ALA A 40 -6.37 9.96 -4.70
CA ALA A 40 -6.01 11.17 -5.43
C ALA A 40 -7.10 11.61 -6.42
N ASN A 41 -7.72 10.65 -7.10
CA ASN A 41 -8.80 10.91 -8.05
C ASN A 41 -10.06 11.46 -7.36
N GLU A 42 -10.52 10.81 -6.28
CA GLU A 42 -11.69 11.22 -5.50
C GLU A 42 -11.52 12.62 -4.86
N THR A 43 -10.29 12.99 -4.53
CA THR A 43 -9.97 14.30 -3.94
C THR A 43 -9.60 15.35 -4.99
N ASN A 44 -9.63 15.03 -6.28
CA ASN A 44 -9.13 15.88 -7.37
C ASN A 44 -7.71 16.39 -7.13
N ALA A 45 -6.88 15.60 -6.45
CA ALA A 45 -5.49 15.94 -6.15
C ALA A 45 -4.56 15.45 -7.25
N ASN A 46 -3.46 16.18 -7.46
CA ASN A 46 -2.37 15.72 -8.30
C ASN A 46 -1.73 14.47 -7.69
N PHE A 47 -1.30 13.52 -8.54
CA PHE A 47 -0.66 12.28 -8.10
C PHE A 47 0.80 12.24 -8.55
N ILE A 48 1.73 12.19 -7.59
CA ILE A 48 3.16 12.05 -7.85
C ILE A 48 3.61 10.70 -7.31
N SER A 49 3.92 9.76 -8.21
CA SER A 49 4.40 8.43 -7.83
C SER A 49 5.92 8.37 -7.85
N VAL A 50 6.47 7.82 -6.78
CA VAL A 50 7.90 7.60 -6.57
C VAL A 50 8.10 6.13 -6.23
N ARG A 51 8.94 5.41 -6.98
CA ARG A 51 9.29 4.03 -6.69
C ARG A 51 10.63 3.96 -5.97
N GLY A 52 10.67 3.23 -4.86
CA GLY A 52 11.84 3.10 -4.03
C GLY A 52 13.12 2.73 -4.78
N PRO A 53 13.15 1.63 -5.54
CA PRO A 53 14.35 1.20 -6.27
C PRO A 53 14.86 2.23 -7.28
N GLN A 54 13.98 3.03 -7.87
CA GLN A 54 14.37 4.06 -8.85
C GLN A 54 15.15 5.22 -8.19
N LEU A 55 14.87 5.50 -6.93
CA LEU A 55 15.61 6.52 -6.19
C LEU A 55 17.00 6.04 -5.80
N LEU A 56 17.14 4.78 -5.40
CA LEU A 56 18.43 4.20 -4.99
C LEU A 56 19.38 3.93 -6.16
N SER A 57 18.86 3.74 -7.38
CA SER A 57 19.67 3.47 -8.58
C SER A 57 20.46 4.69 -9.09
N LYS A 58 20.20 5.88 -8.56
CA LYS A 58 20.90 7.12 -8.92
C LYS A 58 22.16 7.28 -8.08
N TRP A 59 23.13 8.05 -8.63
CA TRP A 59 24.42 8.32 -7.98
C TRP A 59 24.25 8.93 -6.58
N VAL A 60 25.23 8.67 -5.71
CA VAL A 60 25.29 9.21 -4.33
C VAL A 60 25.02 10.74 -4.32
N GLY A 61 24.03 11.18 -3.52
CA GLY A 61 23.62 12.59 -3.43
C GLY A 61 22.50 13.01 -4.40
N GLU A 62 22.17 12.20 -5.41
CA GLU A 62 21.03 12.47 -6.30
C GLU A 62 19.71 12.00 -5.70
N SER A 63 19.75 10.97 -4.86
CA SER A 63 18.55 10.40 -4.21
C SER A 63 17.91 11.39 -3.25
N GLU A 64 18.71 12.03 -2.37
CA GLU A 64 18.20 13.07 -1.46
C GLU A 64 17.68 14.30 -2.24
N LYS A 65 18.39 14.67 -3.32
CA LYS A 65 17.93 15.76 -4.20
C LYS A 65 16.61 15.43 -4.89
N ALA A 66 16.43 14.18 -5.31
CA ALA A 66 15.19 13.74 -5.94
C ALA A 66 14.00 13.77 -4.95
N ILE A 67 14.21 13.37 -3.69
CA ILE A 67 13.19 13.50 -2.64
C ILE A 67 12.83 14.97 -2.45
N ARG A 68 13.80 15.85 -2.20
CA ARG A 68 13.53 17.29 -2.06
C ARG A 68 12.79 17.89 -3.25
N GLN A 69 13.15 17.50 -4.47
CA GLN A 69 12.48 17.96 -5.69
C GLN A 69 11.04 17.47 -5.78
N THR A 70 10.77 16.22 -5.36
CA THR A 70 9.42 15.66 -5.33
C THR A 70 8.51 16.45 -4.39
N PHE A 71 8.96 16.69 -3.15
CA PHE A 71 8.19 17.50 -2.19
C PHE A 71 8.04 18.95 -2.64
N ARG A 72 9.09 19.55 -3.20
CA ARG A 72 9.01 20.91 -3.77
C ARG A 72 7.98 20.98 -4.91
N LYS A 73 7.95 19.99 -5.80
CA LYS A 73 6.98 19.92 -6.89
C LYS A 73 5.56 19.75 -6.34
N ALA A 74 5.38 18.87 -5.36
CA ALA A 74 4.08 18.66 -4.72
C ALA A 74 3.52 19.96 -4.13
N ARG A 75 4.36 20.75 -3.46
CA ARG A 75 3.98 22.07 -2.94
C ARG A 75 3.51 23.05 -4.04
N GLN A 76 4.13 23.00 -5.19
CA GLN A 76 3.81 23.91 -6.30
C GLN A 76 2.49 23.58 -7.00
N VAL A 77 2.07 22.32 -6.96
CA VAL A 77 0.87 21.83 -7.67
C VAL A 77 -0.19 21.30 -6.71
N SER A 78 -0.20 21.74 -5.45
CA SER A 78 -1.19 21.30 -4.46
C SER A 78 -2.63 21.65 -4.87
N PRO A 79 -3.66 20.87 -4.54
CA PRO A 79 -3.58 19.65 -3.68
C PRO A 79 -2.87 18.49 -4.38
N THR A 80 -2.05 17.74 -3.62
CA THR A 80 -1.20 16.68 -4.17
C THR A 80 -1.09 15.50 -3.22
N VAL A 81 -1.17 14.30 -3.77
CA VAL A 81 -0.80 13.04 -3.12
C VAL A 81 0.59 12.63 -3.64
N ILE A 82 1.56 12.52 -2.74
CA ILE A 82 2.85 11.88 -3.02
C ILE A 82 2.73 10.41 -2.62
N PHE A 83 2.96 9.52 -3.57
CA PHE A 83 2.89 8.09 -3.35
C PHE A 83 4.28 7.45 -3.44
N PHE A 84 4.74 6.88 -2.33
CA PHE A 84 5.98 6.09 -2.29
C PHE A 84 5.64 4.61 -2.37
N ASP A 85 5.94 3.97 -3.50
CA ASP A 85 5.80 2.53 -3.68
C ASP A 85 7.09 1.81 -3.30
N GLU A 86 6.95 0.60 -2.73
CA GLU A 86 8.09 -0.18 -2.24
C GLU A 86 8.94 0.61 -1.23
N LEU A 87 8.28 1.20 -0.23
CA LEU A 87 8.93 2.08 0.76
C LEU A 87 10.02 1.34 1.55
N ASP A 88 9.86 0.03 1.76
CA ASP A 88 10.85 -0.86 2.38
C ASP A 88 12.20 -0.85 1.67
N SER A 89 12.22 -0.64 0.36
CA SER A 89 13.47 -0.51 -0.39
C SER A 89 14.19 0.82 -0.15
N LEU A 90 13.45 1.89 0.17
CA LEU A 90 14.02 3.21 0.46
C LEU A 90 14.51 3.34 1.88
N ALA A 91 13.81 2.73 2.81
CA ALA A 91 13.94 2.98 4.24
C ALA A 91 13.99 1.67 5.03
N PRO A 92 14.99 0.79 4.75
CA PRO A 92 15.13 -0.45 5.49
C PRO A 92 15.51 -0.16 6.95
N SER A 93 15.01 -0.99 7.86
CA SER A 93 15.35 -0.94 9.28
C SER A 93 16.85 -1.09 9.49
N ARG A 94 17.40 -0.36 10.48
CA ARG A 94 18.84 -0.30 10.77
C ARG A 94 19.36 -1.65 11.25
N GLY A 95 20.29 -2.28 10.52
CA GLY A 95 20.93 -3.55 10.95
C GLY A 95 21.62 -4.37 9.86
N GLY A 96 21.64 -3.96 8.60
CA GLY A 96 22.28 -4.69 7.49
C GLY A 96 23.60 -4.07 7.04
N GLU A 97 24.58 -4.92 6.71
CA GLU A 97 25.92 -4.51 6.27
C GLU A 97 25.94 -3.75 4.95
N VAL A 98 26.91 -2.83 4.83
CA VAL A 98 27.49 -2.23 3.58
C VAL A 98 26.51 -1.77 2.49
N GLY A 99 25.58 -0.95 2.82
CA GLY A 99 24.72 -0.15 1.94
C GLY A 99 24.16 1.03 2.72
N SER A 100 24.43 1.05 4.01
CA SER A 100 23.76 1.85 5.03
C SER A 100 23.86 3.37 4.84
N ASN A 101 24.99 3.88 4.37
CA ASN A 101 25.20 5.33 4.30
C ASN A 101 24.28 6.04 3.29
N VAL A 102 23.94 5.42 2.17
CA VAL A 102 23.03 6.03 1.17
C VAL A 102 21.59 5.91 1.62
N SER A 103 21.18 4.72 2.07
CA SER A 103 19.83 4.49 2.60
C SER A 103 19.55 5.35 3.83
N GLU A 104 20.49 5.46 4.78
CA GLU A 104 20.33 6.33 5.95
C GLU A 104 20.15 7.81 5.58
N ARG A 105 20.89 8.31 4.60
CA ARG A 105 20.73 9.70 4.11
C ARG A 105 19.37 9.90 3.45
N VAL A 106 18.92 8.93 2.66
CA VAL A 106 17.61 8.94 2.02
C VAL A 106 16.50 8.95 3.07
N VAL A 107 16.59 8.07 4.08
CA VAL A 107 15.65 8.03 5.22
C VAL A 107 15.64 9.36 5.95
N ASN A 108 16.81 9.89 6.34
CA ASN A 108 16.92 11.15 7.06
C ASN A 108 16.34 12.33 6.23
N GLN A 109 16.56 12.34 4.91
CA GLN A 109 15.96 13.35 4.05
C GLN A 109 14.44 13.20 3.98
N LEU A 110 13.92 11.95 3.89
CA LEU A 110 12.49 11.68 3.88
C LEU A 110 11.85 12.11 5.20
N LEU A 111 12.49 11.79 6.35
CA LEU A 111 12.04 12.23 7.67
C LEU A 111 11.96 13.76 7.75
N THR A 112 12.99 14.46 7.26
CA THR A 112 13.02 15.93 7.25
C THR A 112 11.88 16.53 6.41
N GLU A 113 11.57 15.93 5.25
CA GLU A 113 10.47 16.40 4.40
C GLU A 113 9.10 16.08 5.00
N LEU A 114 8.97 14.92 5.68
CA LEU A 114 7.74 14.53 6.38
C LEU A 114 7.48 15.46 7.58
N ASP A 115 8.49 15.75 8.40
CA ASP A 115 8.38 16.68 9.52
C ASP A 115 7.98 18.11 9.06
N GLY A 116 8.35 18.48 7.83
CA GLY A 116 7.94 19.74 7.23
C GLY A 116 6.53 19.74 6.60
N LEU A 117 5.79 18.63 6.66
CA LEU A 117 4.42 18.54 6.12
C LEU A 117 3.40 19.27 6.98
N GLU A 118 3.62 19.41 8.28
CA GLU A 118 2.73 20.13 9.20
C GLU A 118 2.45 21.58 8.71
N ASP A 119 3.45 22.23 8.10
CA ASP A 119 3.33 23.54 7.47
C ASP A 119 2.72 23.50 6.06
N MET A 120 2.51 22.31 5.49
CA MET A 120 2.10 22.11 4.10
C MET A 120 0.62 21.78 3.98
N LYS A 121 -0.22 22.79 3.90
CA LYS A 121 -1.64 22.60 3.59
C LYS A 121 -1.80 21.93 2.22
N ASN A 122 -2.64 20.89 2.14
CA ASN A 122 -3.04 20.19 0.92
C ASN A 122 -1.96 19.31 0.24
N VAL A 123 -0.94 18.85 0.97
CA VAL A 123 -0.06 17.75 0.52
C VAL A 123 -0.23 16.58 1.47
N MET A 124 -0.49 15.41 0.92
CA MET A 124 -0.58 14.14 1.66
C MET A 124 0.46 13.17 1.14
N VAL A 125 1.07 12.42 2.04
CA VAL A 125 2.00 11.35 1.67
C VAL A 125 1.35 9.99 1.93
N ILE A 126 1.40 9.11 0.93
CA ILE A 126 0.97 7.71 1.06
C ILE A 126 2.18 6.84 0.77
N GLY A 127 2.59 6.03 1.73
CA GLY A 127 3.59 4.98 1.54
C GLY A 127 2.90 3.64 1.28
N ALA A 128 3.54 2.76 0.50
CA ALA A 128 3.11 1.37 0.35
C ALA A 128 4.28 0.42 0.54
N THR A 129 4.04 -0.68 1.25
CA THR A 129 5.04 -1.73 1.47
C THR A 129 4.40 -3.12 1.55
N ASN A 130 5.11 -4.13 1.06
CA ASN A 130 4.80 -5.54 1.30
C ASN A 130 5.61 -6.10 2.49
N ARG A 131 6.57 -5.34 3.03
CA ARG A 131 7.47 -5.75 4.10
C ARG A 131 7.43 -4.72 5.24
N PRO A 132 6.33 -4.66 6.01
CA PRO A 132 6.19 -3.71 7.11
C PRO A 132 7.28 -3.91 8.19
N ASP A 133 7.78 -5.13 8.38
CA ASP A 133 8.90 -5.48 9.25
C ASP A 133 10.23 -4.82 8.87
N MET A 134 10.37 -4.40 7.62
CA MET A 134 11.58 -3.77 7.09
C MET A 134 11.59 -2.24 7.22
N ILE A 135 10.46 -1.62 7.56
CA ILE A 135 10.35 -0.16 7.62
C ILE A 135 11.07 0.40 8.87
N ASP A 136 11.86 1.46 8.68
CA ASP A 136 12.49 2.16 9.81
C ASP A 136 11.39 2.68 10.78
N PRO A 137 11.43 2.28 12.06
CA PRO A 137 10.43 2.73 13.05
C PRO A 137 10.30 4.25 13.18
N ALA A 138 11.32 5.01 12.79
CA ALA A 138 11.26 6.47 12.78
C ALA A 138 10.21 7.01 11.79
N LEU A 139 9.88 6.28 10.72
CA LEU A 139 8.89 6.71 9.74
C LEU A 139 7.45 6.53 10.24
N ILE A 140 7.20 5.57 11.12
CA ILE A 140 5.85 5.24 11.63
C ILE A 140 5.51 5.93 12.95
N ARG A 141 6.26 6.99 13.30
CA ARG A 141 5.95 7.83 14.46
C ARG A 141 4.96 8.93 14.12
N SER A 142 4.25 9.44 15.18
CA SER A 142 3.36 10.60 15.07
C SER A 142 4.00 11.76 14.30
N GLY A 143 3.22 12.43 13.47
CA GLY A 143 3.68 13.54 12.63
C GLY A 143 4.26 13.08 11.27
N ARG A 144 4.34 11.78 10.99
CA ARG A 144 4.89 11.20 9.75
C ARG A 144 3.89 10.26 9.10
N PHE A 145 4.09 8.96 9.19
CA PHE A 145 3.06 7.99 8.80
C PHE A 145 2.18 7.67 10.01
N ASP A 146 1.25 8.58 10.31
CA ASP A 146 0.38 8.51 11.50
C ASP A 146 -0.68 7.43 11.41
N ARG A 147 -0.99 7.00 10.20
CA ARG A 147 -2.03 6.02 9.93
C ARG A 147 -1.44 4.83 9.19
N LEU A 148 -1.56 3.69 9.84
CA LEU A 148 -1.17 2.41 9.27
C LEU A 148 -2.46 1.70 8.84
N VAL A 149 -2.55 1.32 7.57
CA VAL A 149 -3.74 0.70 6.99
C VAL A 149 -3.34 -0.61 6.34
N MET A 150 -3.84 -1.71 6.88
CA MET A 150 -3.67 -3.02 6.28
C MET A 150 -4.59 -3.15 5.06
N VAL A 151 -4.00 -3.54 3.93
CA VAL A 151 -4.72 -3.87 2.70
C VAL A 151 -4.64 -5.38 2.52
N GLY A 152 -5.64 -6.08 3.03
CA GLY A 152 -5.73 -7.54 3.03
C GLY A 152 -6.35 -8.13 1.76
N GLN A 153 -6.71 -9.41 1.86
CA GLN A 153 -7.44 -10.09 0.79
C GLN A 153 -8.85 -9.50 0.62
N PRO A 154 -9.38 -9.49 -0.61
CA PRO A 154 -10.76 -9.08 -0.85
C PRO A 154 -11.73 -10.15 -0.32
N ASP A 155 -12.88 -9.71 0.19
CA ASP A 155 -14.01 -10.59 0.47
C ASP A 155 -14.65 -11.12 -0.83
N VAL A 156 -15.63 -12.00 -0.71
CA VAL A 156 -16.28 -12.63 -1.88
C VAL A 156 -16.88 -11.58 -2.83
N GLU A 157 -17.50 -10.54 -2.28
CA GLU A 157 -18.06 -9.45 -3.11
C GLU A 157 -16.98 -8.63 -3.79
N GLY A 158 -15.88 -8.39 -3.10
CA GLY A 158 -14.69 -7.73 -3.66
C GLY A 158 -14.08 -8.55 -4.79
N ARG A 159 -13.95 -9.87 -4.62
CA ARG A 159 -13.43 -10.76 -5.67
C ARG A 159 -14.34 -10.78 -6.90
N GLU A 160 -15.65 -10.86 -6.71
CA GLU A 160 -16.61 -10.78 -7.81
C GLU A 160 -16.48 -9.48 -8.59
N ARG A 161 -16.36 -8.34 -7.89
CA ARG A 161 -16.16 -7.02 -8.53
C ARG A 161 -14.83 -6.94 -9.28
N ILE A 162 -13.75 -7.47 -8.70
CA ILE A 162 -12.44 -7.49 -9.35
C ILE A 162 -12.49 -8.34 -10.61
N LEU A 163 -13.08 -9.53 -10.56
CA LEU A 163 -13.29 -10.37 -11.73
C LEU A 163 -14.11 -9.61 -12.80
N GLY A 164 -15.19 -8.94 -12.40
CA GLY A 164 -16.00 -8.13 -13.31
C GLY A 164 -15.18 -7.06 -14.03
N ILE A 165 -14.31 -6.34 -13.31
CA ILE A 165 -13.44 -5.33 -13.90
C ILE A 165 -12.46 -5.94 -14.93
N HIS A 166 -11.87 -7.09 -14.61
CA HIS A 166 -10.90 -7.74 -15.49
C HIS A 166 -11.52 -8.54 -16.64
N THR A 167 -12.83 -8.71 -16.64
CA THR A 167 -13.59 -9.37 -17.71
C THR A 167 -14.54 -8.43 -18.47
N ASP A 168 -14.52 -7.12 -18.20
CA ASP A 168 -15.43 -6.14 -18.79
C ASP A 168 -15.37 -6.13 -20.33
N ASP A 169 -14.16 -6.25 -20.88
CA ASP A 169 -13.93 -6.32 -22.32
C ASP A 169 -13.90 -7.78 -22.87
N THR A 170 -14.19 -8.78 -22.03
CA THR A 170 -14.12 -10.20 -22.41
C THR A 170 -15.51 -10.75 -22.67
N PRO A 171 -15.81 -11.26 -23.89
CA PRO A 171 -17.09 -11.88 -24.16
C PRO A 171 -17.23 -13.17 -23.34
N LEU A 172 -18.07 -13.17 -22.32
CA LEU A 172 -18.35 -14.31 -21.49
C LEU A 172 -19.57 -15.09 -22.01
N ALA A 173 -19.47 -16.42 -22.01
CA ALA A 173 -20.60 -17.29 -22.31
C ALA A 173 -21.65 -17.26 -21.20
N ALA A 174 -22.88 -17.67 -21.53
CA ALA A 174 -24.01 -17.60 -20.59
C ALA A 174 -23.89 -18.53 -19.35
N ASP A 175 -22.96 -19.49 -19.39
CA ASP A 175 -22.69 -20.43 -18.29
C ASP A 175 -21.69 -19.86 -17.27
N VAL A 176 -21.06 -18.71 -17.53
CA VAL A 176 -20.07 -18.11 -16.64
C VAL A 176 -20.74 -17.36 -15.50
N SER A 177 -20.43 -17.75 -14.28
CA SER A 177 -20.83 -17.08 -13.06
C SER A 177 -19.59 -16.53 -12.32
N LEU A 178 -19.38 -15.23 -12.39
CA LEU A 178 -18.28 -14.58 -11.65
C LEU A 178 -18.46 -14.73 -10.13
N ARG A 179 -19.69 -14.84 -9.67
CA ARG A 179 -20.01 -15.11 -8.27
C ARG A 179 -19.52 -16.52 -7.83
N GLU A 180 -19.78 -17.55 -8.64
CA GLU A 180 -19.28 -18.90 -8.36
C GLU A 180 -17.74 -18.93 -8.30
N ILE A 181 -17.09 -18.23 -9.25
CA ILE A 181 -15.63 -18.11 -9.27
C ILE A 181 -15.13 -17.39 -8.00
N ALA A 182 -15.79 -16.31 -7.60
CA ALA A 182 -15.43 -15.55 -6.40
C ALA A 182 -15.58 -16.40 -5.10
N GLU A 183 -16.57 -17.28 -5.03
CA GLU A 183 -16.79 -18.15 -3.86
C GLU A 183 -15.69 -19.20 -3.69
N ILE A 184 -15.13 -19.71 -4.78
CA ILE A 184 -14.09 -20.76 -4.75
C ILE A 184 -12.66 -20.21 -4.79
N THR A 185 -12.49 -18.89 -4.85
CA THR A 185 -11.16 -18.23 -4.90
C THR A 185 -10.78 -17.59 -3.57
N ASP A 186 -10.99 -18.29 -2.46
CA ASP A 186 -10.50 -17.82 -1.16
C ASP A 186 -8.96 -17.78 -1.13
N GLY A 187 -8.39 -16.73 -0.51
CA GLY A 187 -6.94 -16.50 -0.52
C GLY A 187 -6.38 -15.85 -1.78
N TYR A 188 -7.21 -15.60 -2.80
CA TYR A 188 -6.77 -14.92 -4.02
C TYR A 188 -6.85 -13.40 -3.87
N VAL A 189 -5.77 -12.71 -4.27
CA VAL A 189 -5.70 -11.25 -4.29
C VAL A 189 -6.05 -10.71 -5.70
N GLY A 190 -6.10 -9.37 -5.83
CA GLY A 190 -6.47 -8.74 -7.10
C GLY A 190 -5.65 -9.18 -8.30
N SER A 191 -4.33 -9.31 -8.15
CA SER A 191 -3.44 -9.77 -9.22
C SER A 191 -3.63 -11.24 -9.60
N ASP A 192 -4.07 -12.07 -8.65
CA ASP A 192 -4.36 -13.47 -8.93
C ASP A 192 -5.65 -13.59 -9.75
N LEU A 193 -6.68 -12.82 -9.38
CA LEU A 193 -7.96 -12.77 -10.10
C LEU A 193 -7.81 -12.20 -11.51
N GLU A 194 -6.97 -11.17 -11.69
CA GLU A 194 -6.55 -10.70 -13.01
C GLU A 194 -5.90 -11.82 -13.83
N SER A 195 -5.01 -12.58 -13.19
CA SER A 195 -4.34 -13.71 -13.84
C SER A 195 -5.32 -14.82 -14.23
N ILE A 196 -6.32 -15.12 -13.38
CA ILE A 196 -7.37 -16.09 -13.70
C ILE A 196 -8.17 -15.64 -14.92
N ALA A 197 -8.60 -14.38 -14.97
CA ALA A 197 -9.36 -13.85 -16.10
C ALA A 197 -8.56 -13.95 -17.42
N ARG A 198 -7.28 -13.59 -17.37
CA ARG A 198 -6.37 -13.67 -18.51
C ARG A 198 -6.10 -15.11 -18.94
N GLU A 199 -5.81 -16.02 -18.01
CA GLU A 199 -5.57 -17.44 -18.34
C GLU A 199 -6.81 -18.12 -18.88
N ALA A 200 -8.01 -17.79 -18.37
CA ALA A 200 -9.27 -18.30 -18.93
C ALA A 200 -9.44 -17.93 -20.40
N ALA A 201 -9.15 -16.67 -20.78
CA ALA A 201 -9.18 -16.25 -22.17
C ALA A 201 -8.11 -16.95 -23.03
N ILE A 202 -6.91 -17.18 -22.48
CA ILE A 202 -5.86 -17.96 -23.16
C ILE A 202 -6.29 -19.41 -23.36
N HIS A 203 -6.95 -20.04 -22.38
CA HIS A 203 -7.48 -21.39 -22.52
C HIS A 203 -8.55 -21.48 -23.61
N ALA A 204 -9.47 -20.48 -23.70
CA ALA A 204 -10.44 -20.43 -24.78
C ALA A 204 -9.76 -20.43 -26.17
N LEU A 205 -8.73 -19.60 -26.37
CA LEU A 205 -7.97 -19.53 -27.62
C LEU A 205 -7.12 -20.78 -27.91
N ARG A 206 -6.70 -21.51 -26.89
CA ARG A 206 -6.00 -22.79 -27.05
C ARG A 206 -6.94 -23.93 -27.48
N ASP A 207 -8.18 -23.90 -26.98
CA ASP A 207 -9.19 -24.87 -27.34
C ASP A 207 -9.71 -24.64 -28.75
N ASP A 208 -9.94 -23.38 -29.11
CA ASP A 208 -10.35 -22.95 -30.46
C ASP A 208 -9.77 -21.55 -30.74
N THR A 209 -8.92 -21.45 -31.77
CA THR A 209 -8.32 -20.17 -32.20
C THR A 209 -9.35 -19.16 -32.70
N GLU A 210 -10.56 -19.60 -33.06
CA GLU A 210 -11.67 -18.78 -33.51
C GLU A 210 -12.74 -18.60 -32.40
N ALA A 211 -12.37 -18.89 -31.12
CA ALA A 211 -13.31 -18.76 -29.99
C ALA A 211 -13.83 -17.32 -29.88
N GLU A 212 -15.14 -17.16 -29.88
CA GLU A 212 -15.80 -15.86 -29.71
C GLU A 212 -16.18 -15.56 -28.27
N THR A 213 -16.16 -16.57 -27.37
CA THR A 213 -16.55 -16.43 -25.97
C THR A 213 -15.67 -17.27 -25.05
N VAL A 214 -15.54 -16.81 -23.78
CA VAL A 214 -14.90 -17.56 -22.70
C VAL A 214 -15.97 -18.28 -21.89
N GLU A 215 -15.89 -19.59 -21.75
CA GLU A 215 -16.82 -20.43 -21.04
C GLU A 215 -16.34 -20.73 -19.60
N MET A 216 -17.22 -21.20 -18.74
CA MET A 216 -16.89 -21.54 -17.35
C MET A 216 -15.78 -22.62 -17.24
N ARG A 217 -15.71 -23.56 -18.19
CA ARG A 217 -14.64 -24.58 -18.21
C ARG A 217 -13.24 -23.98 -18.37
N HIS A 218 -13.10 -22.84 -19.07
CA HIS A 218 -11.82 -22.17 -19.23
C HIS A 218 -11.37 -21.51 -17.93
N PHE A 219 -12.29 -20.94 -17.15
CA PHE A 219 -12.01 -20.44 -15.79
C PHE A 219 -11.59 -21.57 -14.85
N ARG A 220 -12.24 -22.74 -14.91
CA ARG A 220 -11.84 -23.90 -14.11
C ARG A 220 -10.41 -24.35 -14.47
N SER A 221 -10.07 -24.39 -15.74
CA SER A 221 -8.71 -24.71 -16.19
C SER A 221 -7.68 -23.66 -15.75
N ALA A 222 -8.07 -22.38 -15.69
CA ALA A 222 -7.21 -21.30 -15.18
C ALA A 222 -6.94 -21.46 -13.68
N LEU A 223 -7.94 -21.87 -12.89
CA LEU A 223 -7.82 -22.14 -11.45
C LEU A 223 -6.84 -23.29 -11.14
N ASP A 224 -6.69 -24.26 -12.03
CA ASP A 224 -5.69 -25.33 -11.85
C ASP A 224 -4.24 -24.82 -11.97
N SER A 225 -4.04 -23.72 -12.66
CA SER A 225 -2.70 -23.13 -12.95
C SER A 225 -2.35 -21.94 -12.06
N VAL A 226 -3.32 -21.13 -11.68
CA VAL A 226 -3.13 -19.94 -10.83
C VAL A 226 -3.35 -20.32 -9.37
N ARG A 227 -2.33 -20.12 -8.54
CA ARG A 227 -2.41 -20.40 -7.11
C ARG A 227 -2.71 -19.12 -6.31
N PRO A 228 -3.39 -19.25 -5.14
CA PRO A 228 -3.62 -18.10 -4.27
C PRO A 228 -2.29 -17.54 -3.74
N THR A 229 -2.18 -16.23 -3.71
CA THR A 229 -1.03 -15.53 -3.09
C THR A 229 -1.09 -15.63 -1.57
N ILE A 230 -2.28 -15.66 -0.98
CA ILE A 230 -2.44 -15.69 0.48
C ILE A 230 -2.52 -17.14 0.97
N THR A 231 -1.60 -17.48 1.85
CA THR A 231 -1.56 -18.73 2.62
C THR A 231 -1.74 -18.41 4.10
N ASP A 232 -2.03 -19.43 4.92
CA ASP A 232 -2.17 -19.28 6.38
C ASP A 232 -0.92 -18.61 7.00
N ASP A 233 0.28 -19.00 6.58
CA ASP A 233 1.53 -18.40 7.05
C ASP A 233 1.64 -16.89 6.74
N ILE A 234 1.09 -16.48 5.59
CA ILE A 234 1.07 -15.06 5.18
C ILE A 234 0.04 -14.30 6.00
N LEU A 235 -1.13 -14.87 6.25
CA LEU A 235 -2.12 -14.27 7.15
C LEU A 235 -1.55 -14.09 8.56
N ASP A 236 -0.98 -15.13 9.15
CA ASP A 236 -0.35 -15.10 10.48
C ASP A 236 0.78 -14.05 10.56
N TYR A 237 1.51 -13.84 9.48
CA TYR A 237 2.55 -12.82 9.43
C TYR A 237 1.97 -11.41 9.51
N TYR A 238 0.94 -11.09 8.70
CA TYR A 238 0.36 -9.76 8.70
C TYR A 238 -0.49 -9.47 9.94
N ASP A 239 -1.13 -10.49 10.52
CA ASP A 239 -1.88 -10.34 11.78
C ASP A 239 -0.92 -9.98 12.93
N ARG A 240 0.24 -10.65 13.01
CA ARG A 240 1.28 -10.26 13.98
C ARG A 240 1.79 -8.85 13.77
N MET A 241 2.00 -8.43 12.52
CA MET A 241 2.40 -7.05 12.23
C MET A 241 1.35 -6.04 12.64
N ALA A 242 0.06 -6.34 12.43
CA ALA A 242 -1.03 -5.49 12.87
C ALA A 242 -1.05 -5.34 14.40
N GLU A 243 -0.91 -6.43 15.15
CA GLU A 243 -0.83 -6.43 16.61
C GLU A 243 0.38 -5.63 17.12
N GLU A 244 1.55 -5.77 16.50
CA GLU A 244 2.75 -5.01 16.84
C GLU A 244 2.55 -3.50 16.64
N PHE A 245 1.91 -3.10 15.55
CA PHE A 245 1.61 -1.69 15.29
C PHE A 245 0.57 -1.12 16.23
N GLU A 246 -0.45 -1.88 16.62
CA GLU A 246 -1.44 -1.47 17.61
C GLU A 246 -0.83 -1.35 19.01
N SER A 247 0.03 -2.28 19.40
CA SER A 247 0.69 -2.27 20.71
C SER A 247 1.77 -1.20 20.82
N GLY A 248 2.53 -0.95 19.76
CA GLY A 248 3.55 0.10 19.70
C GLY A 248 2.98 1.52 19.76
N GLY A 249 1.70 1.71 19.39
CA GLY A 249 0.99 2.99 19.53
C GLY A 249 0.51 3.32 20.97
N THR A 250 0.55 2.36 21.89
CA THR A 250 0.06 2.52 23.27
C THR A 250 1.14 2.84 24.30
N ASP A 251 2.43 2.85 23.94
CA ASP A 251 3.52 3.18 24.87
C ASP A 251 3.83 4.69 24.93
N THR A 252 2.78 5.52 24.99
CA THR A 252 2.88 6.90 25.43
C THR A 252 2.56 6.99 26.92
N GLY A 253 3.54 6.68 27.76
CA GLY A 253 3.62 7.26 29.11
C GLY A 253 2.70 6.66 30.17
N ARG A 254 2.88 5.39 30.54
CA ARG A 254 2.54 4.90 31.88
C ARG A 254 3.61 3.93 32.39
N ASP A 255 4.13 4.29 33.58
CA ASP A 255 4.88 3.47 34.52
C ASP A 255 6.37 3.16 34.24
N ARG A 256 7.21 4.15 34.56
CA ARG A 256 8.43 3.90 35.36
C ARG A 256 8.46 4.83 36.58
N ALA A 257 7.52 4.63 37.50
CA ALA A 257 7.59 5.16 38.84
C ALA A 257 7.26 4.02 39.83
N GLY A 258 8.24 3.21 40.14
CA GLY A 258 8.16 2.06 41.05
C GLY A 258 9.54 1.68 41.57
N GLY A 259 10.40 2.66 41.79
CA GLY A 259 11.67 2.46 42.50
C GLY A 259 11.40 2.30 43.99
N ARG A 260 11.55 1.09 44.51
CA ARG A 260 11.60 0.81 45.96
C ARG A 260 12.77 1.55 46.57
N ILE A 261 12.45 2.51 47.42
CA ILE A 261 13.40 3.01 48.46
C ILE A 261 13.30 2.02 49.58
N GLY A 262 14.33 1.19 49.77
CA GLY A 262 14.56 0.41 50.99
C GLY A 262 15.63 1.09 51.80
N PHE A 263 15.21 1.67 52.91
CA PHE A 263 16.12 2.06 53.97
C PHE A 263 16.50 0.82 54.79
N GLN A 264 17.78 0.57 54.96
CA GLN A 264 18.45 0.31 56.24
C GLN A 264 19.88 0.77 56.13
#